data_1f7ac1018fd691ebe12ded5d3b09bc55
#
_entry.id   1f7ac1018fd691ebe12ded5d3b09bc55
#
_cell.length_a   1.000
_cell.length_b   1.000
_cell.length_c   1.000
_cell.angle_alpha   90.00
_cell.angle_beta   90.00
_cell.angle_gamma   90.00
#
_symmetry.space_group_name_H-M   'P 1'
#
loop_
_entity.id
_entity.type
_entity.pdbx_description
1 polymer ?
#
loop_
_entity_poly.entity_id
_entity_poly.type
_entity_poly.pdbx_seq_one_letter_code
_entity_poly.pdbx_strand_id
1 'polypeptide(L)'
;MAKKVIAVVKLQIPAGKATPAPPVGTALGPHGVNIMQFTKEFNAKTQDQIGMIIPVVLTVYQDRSFSFITKTPPVSVLIKKAIGLELGSGEPNKSKVGKISKDKIREIAEIKMPDINAGSIEAAMSMVAGTARSMGVVVED
;
A
#
# COMPACT_ATOMS: atom_id res chain seq x y z
N MET A 1 25.23 -5.13 -17.22
CA MET A 1 25.00 -6.53 -16.86
C MET A 1 23.93 -6.66 -15.81
N ALA A 2 23.09 -7.69 -15.93
CA ALA A 2 22.06 -7.95 -14.93
C ALA A 2 22.70 -8.43 -13.63
N LYS A 3 22.37 -7.79 -12.51
CA LYS A 3 22.83 -8.21 -11.19
C LYS A 3 21.98 -9.37 -10.69
N LYS A 4 22.60 -10.27 -9.96
CA LYS A 4 21.87 -11.40 -9.37
C LYS A 4 21.03 -10.93 -8.19
N VAL A 5 19.73 -11.22 -8.21
CA VAL A 5 18.82 -10.93 -7.12
C VAL A 5 19.00 -11.97 -6.01
N ILE A 6 19.28 -11.53 -4.79
CA ILE A 6 19.40 -12.44 -3.64
C ILE A 6 18.18 -12.41 -2.74
N ALA A 7 17.40 -11.32 -2.76
CA ALA A 7 16.19 -11.22 -1.96
C ALA A 7 15.24 -10.19 -2.54
N VAL A 8 13.94 -10.39 -2.28
CA VAL A 8 12.90 -9.42 -2.57
C VAL A 8 12.16 -9.17 -1.27
N VAL A 9 12.09 -7.91 -0.85
CA VAL A 9 11.45 -7.50 0.40
C VAL A 9 10.24 -6.64 0.08
N LYS A 10 9.10 -6.98 0.64
CA LYS A 10 7.87 -6.20 0.49
C LYS A 10 7.56 -5.49 1.79
N LEU A 11 7.35 -4.18 1.72
CA LEU A 11 7.12 -3.34 2.89
C LEU A 11 5.93 -2.41 2.64
N GLN A 12 5.32 -1.97 3.73
CA GLN A 12 4.33 -0.90 3.71
C GLN A 12 4.82 0.20 4.64
N ILE A 13 5.09 1.38 4.08
CA ILE A 13 5.73 2.49 4.80
C ILE A 13 4.88 3.74 4.59
N PRO A 14 4.62 4.53 5.66
CA PRO A 14 3.97 5.83 5.51
C PRO A 14 4.78 6.73 4.57
N ALA A 15 4.10 7.34 3.61
CA ALA A 15 4.72 8.20 2.62
C ALA A 15 5.44 9.38 3.27
N GLY A 16 6.68 9.62 2.86
CA GLY A 16 7.50 10.71 3.37
C GLY A 16 7.99 10.53 4.81
N LYS A 17 7.70 9.38 5.44
CA LYS A 17 8.03 9.12 6.85
C LYS A 17 8.85 7.85 7.07
N ALA A 18 9.58 7.39 6.05
CA ALA A 18 10.45 6.24 6.22
C ALA A 18 11.61 6.60 7.17
N THR A 19 11.88 5.71 8.10
CA THR A 19 12.96 5.88 9.09
C THR A 19 13.73 4.55 9.22
N PRO A 20 14.97 4.59 9.74
CA PRO A 20 15.72 3.35 10.01
C PRO A 20 15.11 2.46 11.09
N ALA A 21 14.14 2.97 11.83
CA ALA A 21 13.43 2.19 12.86
C ALA A 21 12.57 1.08 12.23
N PRO A 22 12.18 0.03 13.00
CA PRO A 22 11.26 -0.97 12.49
C PRO A 22 9.98 -0.34 11.90
N PRO A 23 9.40 -0.91 10.82
CA PRO A 23 9.77 -2.19 10.19
C PRO A 23 10.92 -2.12 9.16
N VAL A 24 11.37 -0.94 8.78
CA VAL A 24 12.36 -0.78 7.69
C VAL A 24 13.70 -1.38 8.08
N GLY A 25 14.25 -0.98 9.23
CA GLY A 25 15.54 -1.47 9.70
C GLY A 25 15.55 -2.99 9.91
N THR A 26 14.48 -3.52 10.47
CA THR A 26 14.33 -4.96 10.73
C THR A 26 14.25 -5.75 9.43
N ALA A 27 13.57 -5.22 8.42
CA ALA A 27 13.39 -5.90 7.13
C ALA A 27 14.66 -5.85 6.27
N LEU A 28 15.38 -4.74 6.29
CA LEU A 28 16.53 -4.50 5.41
C LEU A 28 17.88 -4.87 6.03
N GLY A 29 17.99 -4.81 7.36
CA GLY A 29 19.24 -5.09 8.08
C GLY A 29 19.88 -6.42 7.72
N PRO A 30 19.13 -7.55 7.74
CA PRO A 30 19.69 -8.87 7.41
C PRO A 30 20.25 -8.97 6.00
N HIS A 31 19.83 -8.13 5.08
CA HIS A 31 20.27 -8.15 3.69
C HIS A 31 21.46 -7.22 3.42
N GLY A 32 21.91 -6.48 4.42
CA GLY A 32 23.06 -5.58 4.27
C GLY A 32 22.79 -4.35 3.41
N VAL A 33 21.53 -3.98 3.23
CA VAL A 33 21.12 -2.82 2.42
C VAL A 33 21.41 -1.52 3.17
N ASN A 34 21.80 -0.46 2.45
CA ASN A 34 21.97 0.86 3.04
C ASN A 34 20.60 1.48 3.35
N ILE A 35 20.18 1.34 4.60
CA ILE A 35 18.86 1.78 5.08
C ILE A 35 18.69 3.29 4.93
N MET A 36 19.73 4.06 5.25
CA MET A 36 19.67 5.52 5.16
C MET A 36 19.44 6.00 3.72
N GLN A 37 20.13 5.40 2.77
CA GLN A 37 19.94 5.71 1.35
C GLN A 37 18.52 5.38 0.89
N PHE A 38 18.02 4.21 1.27
CA PHE A 38 16.65 3.79 0.96
C PHE A 38 15.62 4.77 1.52
N THR A 39 15.72 5.12 2.80
CA THR A 39 14.75 6.02 3.45
C THR A 39 14.76 7.40 2.79
N LYS A 40 15.93 7.90 2.44
CA LYS A 40 16.08 9.19 1.78
C LYS A 40 15.41 9.19 0.39
N GLU A 41 15.69 8.16 -0.41
CA GLU A 41 15.12 8.03 -1.76
C GLU A 41 13.61 7.82 -1.71
N PHE A 42 13.14 6.97 -0.80
CA PHE A 42 11.71 6.71 -0.62
C PHE A 42 10.97 7.98 -0.22
N ASN A 43 11.48 8.70 0.78
CA ASN A 43 10.86 9.93 1.24
C ASN A 43 10.77 10.98 0.12
N ALA A 44 11.83 11.09 -0.70
CA ALA A 44 11.84 12.00 -1.84
C ALA A 44 10.77 11.62 -2.89
N LYS A 45 10.61 10.32 -3.18
CA LYS A 45 9.64 9.84 -4.17
C LYS A 45 8.19 9.93 -3.69
N THR A 46 7.95 9.84 -2.39
CA THR A 46 6.59 9.76 -1.83
C THR A 46 6.15 11.06 -1.18
N GLN A 47 6.90 12.14 -1.34
CA GLN A 47 6.62 13.42 -0.72
C GLN A 47 5.23 13.97 -1.06
N ASP A 48 4.78 13.72 -2.30
CA ASP A 48 3.46 14.16 -2.78
C ASP A 48 2.31 13.34 -2.20
N GLN A 49 2.61 12.23 -1.54
CA GLN A 49 1.62 11.27 -1.04
C GLN A 49 1.63 11.18 0.49
N ILE A 50 2.12 12.20 1.17
CA ILE A 50 2.19 12.24 2.64
C ILE A 50 0.79 12.00 3.22
N GLY A 51 0.73 11.14 4.23
CA GLY A 51 -0.53 10.75 4.86
C GLY A 51 -1.09 9.44 4.35
N MET A 52 -0.47 8.83 3.34
CA MET A 52 -0.85 7.51 2.84
C MET A 52 0.21 6.47 3.15
N ILE A 53 -0.20 5.22 3.26
CA ILE A 53 0.73 4.09 3.38
C ILE A 53 1.04 3.61 1.97
N ILE A 54 2.32 3.55 1.62
CA ILE A 54 2.78 3.16 0.30
C ILE A 54 3.43 1.77 0.35
N PRO A 55 2.91 0.78 -0.40
CA PRO A 55 3.58 -0.50 -0.55
C PRO A 55 4.85 -0.33 -1.38
N VAL A 56 5.93 -0.94 -0.92
CA VAL A 56 7.23 -0.92 -1.59
C VAL A 56 7.67 -2.35 -1.85
N VAL A 57 8.11 -2.63 -3.07
CA VAL A 57 8.79 -3.87 -3.40
C VAL A 57 10.25 -3.53 -3.64
N LEU A 58 11.11 -3.98 -2.73
CA LEU A 58 12.54 -3.72 -2.77
C LEU A 58 13.28 -4.98 -3.19
N THR A 59 14.11 -4.86 -4.24
CA THR A 59 14.93 -5.94 -4.74
C THR A 59 16.36 -5.73 -4.30
N VAL A 60 16.93 -6.72 -3.60
CA VAL A 60 18.31 -6.70 -3.12
C VAL A 60 19.18 -7.55 -4.05
N TYR A 61 20.29 -6.99 -4.49
CA TYR A 61 21.23 -7.65 -5.40
C TYR A 61 22.44 -8.19 -4.65
N GLN A 62 23.17 -9.09 -5.31
CA GLN A 62 24.31 -9.78 -4.73
C GLN A 62 25.43 -8.82 -4.25
N ASP A 63 25.59 -7.69 -4.89
CA ASP A 63 26.59 -6.66 -4.52
C ASP A 63 26.11 -5.73 -3.40
N ARG A 64 24.98 -6.06 -2.73
CA ARG A 64 24.32 -5.27 -1.68
C ARG A 64 23.69 -3.98 -2.19
N SER A 65 23.64 -3.76 -3.48
CA SER A 65 22.84 -2.70 -4.05
C SER A 65 21.36 -3.09 -4.03
N PHE A 66 20.49 -2.11 -4.22
CA PHE A 66 19.06 -2.37 -4.23
C PHE A 66 18.37 -1.49 -5.28
N SER A 67 17.23 -1.96 -5.71
CA SER A 67 16.26 -1.14 -6.43
C SER A 67 14.90 -1.31 -5.77
N PHE A 68 14.02 -0.33 -5.89
CA PHE A 68 12.69 -0.46 -5.34
C PHE A 68 11.66 0.20 -6.25
N ILE A 69 10.44 -0.33 -6.18
CA ILE A 69 9.28 0.26 -6.84
C ILE A 69 8.22 0.56 -5.78
N THR A 70 7.55 1.67 -5.95
CA THR A 70 6.40 2.03 -5.11
C THR A 70 5.12 1.70 -5.87
N LYS A 71 4.14 1.18 -5.15
CA LYS A 71 2.82 0.87 -5.71
C LYS A 71 1.79 1.84 -5.17
N THR A 72 0.58 1.77 -5.72
CA THR A 72 -0.53 2.57 -5.19
C THR A 72 -0.87 2.14 -3.77
N PRO A 73 -1.42 3.03 -2.92
CA PRO A 73 -1.78 2.68 -1.55
C PRO A 73 -2.74 1.49 -1.51
N PRO A 74 -2.71 0.66 -0.43
CA PRO A 74 -3.65 -0.44 -0.28
C PRO A 74 -5.09 0.05 -0.32
N VAL A 75 -5.98 -0.76 -0.87
CA VAL A 75 -7.41 -0.43 -0.97
C VAL A 75 -8.01 -0.12 0.40
N SER A 76 -7.64 -0.88 1.42
CA SER A 76 -8.10 -0.64 2.78
C SER A 76 -7.76 0.75 3.30
N VAL A 77 -6.56 1.24 3.02
CA VAL A 77 -6.12 2.58 3.41
C VAL A 77 -6.91 3.65 2.65
N LEU A 78 -7.13 3.44 1.35
CA LEU A 78 -7.92 4.36 0.52
C LEU A 78 -9.36 4.46 1.00
N ILE A 79 -9.97 3.33 1.36
CA ILE A 79 -11.34 3.28 1.90
C ILE A 79 -11.42 4.04 3.22
N LYS A 80 -10.50 3.77 4.14
CA LYS A 80 -10.47 4.45 5.45
C LYS A 80 -10.34 5.96 5.28
N LYS A 81 -9.48 6.39 4.38
CA LYS A 81 -9.29 7.82 4.11
C LYS A 81 -10.52 8.45 3.47
N ALA A 82 -11.17 7.76 2.54
CA ALA A 82 -12.34 8.26 1.83
C ALA A 82 -13.54 8.53 2.76
N ILE A 83 -13.70 7.73 3.80
CA ILE A 83 -14.81 7.85 4.75
C ILE A 83 -14.39 8.41 6.12
N GLY A 84 -13.12 8.79 6.28
CA GLY A 84 -12.59 9.35 7.53
C GLY A 84 -12.48 8.36 8.66
N LEU A 85 -12.36 7.06 8.38
CA LEU A 85 -12.29 6.00 9.37
C LEU A 85 -10.83 5.69 9.71
N GLU A 86 -10.50 5.57 10.99
CA GLU A 86 -9.15 5.26 11.43
C GLU A 86 -8.89 3.75 11.47
N LEU A 87 -9.88 2.97 11.87
CA LEU A 87 -9.74 1.54 12.07
C LEU A 87 -10.96 0.79 11.53
N GLY A 88 -10.72 -0.31 10.84
CA GLY A 88 -11.78 -1.20 10.38
C GLY A 88 -12.37 -2.03 11.53
N SER A 89 -13.48 -2.72 11.24
CA SER A 89 -14.15 -3.56 12.23
C SER A 89 -13.34 -4.84 12.51
N GLY A 90 -13.27 -5.24 13.77
CA GLY A 90 -12.76 -6.55 14.18
C GLY A 90 -13.74 -7.68 13.90
N GLU A 91 -15.01 -7.37 13.75
CA GLU A 91 -16.08 -8.35 13.44
C GLU A 91 -16.95 -7.82 12.29
N PRO A 92 -16.41 -7.79 11.04
CA PRO A 92 -17.06 -7.09 9.92
C PRO A 92 -18.41 -7.64 9.51
N ASN A 93 -18.68 -8.91 9.76
CA ASN A 93 -19.97 -9.52 9.47
C ASN A 93 -21.05 -9.18 10.50
N LYS A 94 -20.68 -8.72 11.69
CA LYS A 94 -21.58 -8.39 12.77
C LYS A 94 -21.63 -6.91 13.09
N SER A 95 -20.47 -6.27 13.14
CA SER A 95 -20.33 -4.87 13.53
C SER A 95 -19.87 -4.03 12.35
N LYS A 96 -20.74 -3.16 11.84
CA LYS A 96 -20.42 -2.25 10.73
C LYS A 96 -19.93 -0.93 11.29
N VAL A 97 -18.85 -0.40 10.73
CA VAL A 97 -18.17 0.79 11.26
C VAL A 97 -18.29 2.01 10.33
N GLY A 98 -18.83 1.84 9.13
CA GLY A 98 -18.98 2.96 8.21
C GLY A 98 -19.74 2.58 6.95
N LYS A 99 -19.91 3.57 6.09
CA LYS A 99 -20.58 3.41 4.80
C LYS A 99 -19.75 4.12 3.72
N ILE A 100 -19.77 3.58 2.51
CA ILE A 100 -19.09 4.17 1.38
C ILE A 100 -20.03 4.16 0.15
N SER A 101 -20.04 5.25 -0.60
CA SER A 101 -20.83 5.35 -1.83
C SER A 101 -20.13 4.65 -2.99
N LYS A 102 -20.92 4.24 -3.99
CA LYS A 102 -20.37 3.66 -5.23
C LYS A 102 -19.45 4.62 -5.97
N ASP A 103 -19.71 5.91 -5.92
CA ASP A 103 -18.88 6.90 -6.57
C ASP A 103 -17.46 6.90 -5.98
N LYS A 104 -17.35 6.83 -4.65
CA LYS A 104 -16.04 6.74 -3.98
C LYS A 104 -15.35 5.41 -4.27
N ILE A 105 -16.10 4.31 -4.35
CA ILE A 105 -15.56 3.02 -4.75
C ILE A 105 -14.98 3.10 -6.16
N ARG A 106 -15.64 3.76 -7.07
CA ARG A 106 -15.17 3.96 -8.43
C ARG A 106 -13.86 4.77 -8.47
N GLU A 107 -13.78 5.85 -7.70
CA GLU A 107 -12.56 6.65 -7.58
C GLU A 107 -11.38 5.80 -7.08
N ILE A 108 -11.60 4.99 -6.05
CA ILE A 108 -10.57 4.09 -5.51
C ILE A 108 -10.17 3.05 -6.55
N ALA A 109 -11.13 2.47 -7.26
CA ALA A 109 -10.86 1.50 -8.32
C ALA A 109 -10.02 2.11 -9.44
N GLU A 110 -10.28 3.34 -9.84
CA GLU A 110 -9.49 4.05 -10.85
C GLU A 110 -8.03 4.26 -10.39
N ILE A 111 -7.83 4.61 -9.12
CA ILE A 111 -6.50 4.76 -8.55
C ILE A 111 -5.73 3.43 -8.56
N LYS A 112 -6.42 2.32 -8.29
CA LYS A 112 -5.79 1.00 -8.21
C LYS A 112 -5.63 0.28 -9.55
N MET A 113 -6.29 0.73 -10.61
CA MET A 113 -6.25 0.04 -11.91
C MET A 113 -4.84 -0.31 -12.39
N PRO A 114 -3.81 0.55 -12.23
CA PRO A 114 -2.46 0.20 -12.65
C PRO A 114 -1.85 -1.01 -11.93
N ASP A 115 -2.30 -1.31 -10.72
CA ASP A 115 -1.71 -2.34 -9.85
C ASP A 115 -2.56 -3.62 -9.75
N ILE A 116 -3.79 -3.62 -10.25
CA ILE A 116 -4.68 -4.77 -10.14
C ILE A 116 -4.95 -5.42 -11.50
N ASN A 117 -5.23 -6.71 -11.48
CA ASN A 117 -5.53 -7.47 -12.68
C ASN A 117 -7.05 -7.53 -12.90
N ALA A 118 -7.65 -6.37 -13.14
CA ALA A 118 -9.08 -6.26 -13.43
C ALA A 118 -9.29 -6.01 -14.92
N GLY A 119 -10.24 -6.72 -15.50
CA GLY A 119 -10.56 -6.58 -16.92
C GLY A 119 -11.37 -5.34 -17.27
N SER A 120 -12.00 -4.71 -16.27
CA SER A 120 -12.84 -3.53 -16.44
C SER A 120 -12.91 -2.74 -15.15
N ILE A 121 -13.40 -1.50 -15.22
CA ILE A 121 -13.60 -0.67 -14.04
C ILE A 121 -14.65 -1.28 -13.09
N GLU A 122 -15.68 -1.91 -13.63
CA GLU A 122 -16.71 -2.59 -12.84
C GLU A 122 -16.11 -3.77 -12.06
N ALA A 123 -15.22 -4.54 -12.67
CA ALA A 123 -14.50 -5.61 -11.98
C ALA A 123 -13.62 -5.07 -10.85
N ALA A 124 -12.93 -3.96 -11.11
CA ALA A 124 -12.14 -3.28 -10.09
C ALA A 124 -13.01 -2.77 -8.94
N MET A 125 -14.16 -2.20 -9.24
CA MET A 125 -15.13 -1.75 -8.23
C MET A 125 -15.62 -2.92 -7.36
N SER A 126 -15.85 -4.10 -7.95
CA SER A 126 -16.23 -5.29 -7.19
C SER A 126 -15.14 -5.71 -6.22
N MET A 127 -13.87 -5.63 -6.62
CA MET A 127 -12.73 -5.92 -5.75
C MET A 127 -12.65 -4.95 -4.57
N VAL A 128 -12.84 -3.66 -4.84
CA VAL A 128 -12.84 -2.61 -3.81
C VAL A 128 -14.03 -2.82 -2.85
N ALA A 129 -15.21 -3.09 -3.39
CA ALA A 129 -16.40 -3.34 -2.58
C ALA A 129 -16.23 -4.56 -1.66
N GLY A 130 -15.60 -5.63 -2.15
CA GLY A 130 -15.26 -6.80 -1.35
C GLY A 130 -14.34 -6.46 -0.18
N THR A 131 -13.31 -5.64 -0.43
CA THR A 131 -12.41 -5.16 0.62
C THR A 131 -13.17 -4.32 1.65
N ALA A 132 -14.04 -3.43 1.21
CA ALA A 132 -14.85 -2.61 2.10
C ALA A 132 -15.73 -3.47 3.02
N ARG A 133 -16.38 -4.49 2.47
CA ARG A 133 -17.19 -5.43 3.26
C ARG A 133 -16.34 -6.16 4.29
N SER A 134 -15.11 -6.56 3.93
CA SER A 134 -14.20 -7.23 4.86
C SER A 134 -13.74 -6.33 6.01
N MET A 135 -13.86 -5.02 5.84
CA MET A 135 -13.53 -4.02 6.86
C MET A 135 -14.73 -3.62 7.71
N GLY A 136 -15.92 -4.14 7.42
CA GLY A 136 -17.15 -3.74 8.08
C GLY A 136 -17.73 -2.44 7.54
N VAL A 137 -17.41 -2.08 6.31
CA VAL A 137 -17.92 -0.89 5.63
C VAL A 137 -19.04 -1.31 4.67
N VAL A 138 -20.19 -0.67 4.79
CA VAL A 138 -21.36 -0.96 3.95
C VAL A 138 -21.24 -0.16 2.65
N VAL A 139 -21.45 -0.84 1.52
CA VAL A 139 -21.45 -0.18 0.20
C VAL A 139 -22.87 0.31 -0.10
N GLU A 140 -22.99 1.61 -0.34
CA GLU A 140 -24.26 2.25 -0.69
C GLU A 140 -24.32 2.60 -2.17
N ASP A 141 -25.50 2.54 -2.74
CA ASP A 141 -25.75 2.96 -4.11
C ASP A 141 -25.79 4.50 -4.25
#